data_168015a272dd3d1ce9bb785fbb67da81
#
_entry.id   168015a272dd3d1ce9bb785fbb67da81
#
_cell.length_a   1.000
_cell.length_b   1.000
_cell.length_c   1.000
_cell.angle_alpha   90.00
_cell.angle_beta   90.00
_cell.angle_gamma   90.00
#
_symmetry.space_group_name_H-M   'P 1'
#
loop_
_entity.id
_entity.type
_entity.pdbx_description
1 polymer ?
#
loop_
_entity_poly.entity_id
_entity_poly.type
_entity_poly.pdbx_seq_one_letter_code
_entity_poly.pdbx_strand_id
1 'polypeptide(L)'
;MHKEIRVKDIDVLVIGGGLAAAFASIKAKEAGAEKVVQVCKASTGRSGNSAFAASVIHVCFPEDDLDDRVNRLSRSLAYIAQQDLIKDHLEESYDIFQDLVSYGCEFLRDERGNIVRLAARGAYPTVVFKGLGLMSAVRKEEKKRKVELADRVMITDLLTRDGQAAGAVGFSLDSGDFYIFESKATVLATGSTWYKGLLPGHRDDAGDGFAMAYRAGVLLGGGECNDQLSNLFPRCYDIGPGMNRWVGEGGIFINAKGERFMEKYNPRLRDRAGLSRLNIAFCMEAKRGNTPIYMDMRQIPPEGVRRLKEALIIPMKMFARAGLEAEDRITELIEWSPAAATARCGPVVNRMFETSMPGLYACGEAACTDAVVTGLASAATSGAKAGKSAAKFAKEIDWRKPDSGQVENLRQRAFAPLHRSEGTEPDQVLLSVQDAIIPYDVLFIRKEERMREALKKIEEIKENQVPLLLAYDPHYLRMAHEAESLLITAEIQLSASIFRKDSRIGIREDYPYEDNIEWLKFIRVRKDGNVLKIITEDVPIDTYPVKVERTKEIAYLWRAGINAGAVSIEGGEIKWV
;
A
#
# COMPACT_ATOMS: atom_id res chain seq x y z
N MET A 1 11.70 -35.03 -2.19
CA MET A 1 12.64 -33.92 -1.97
C MET A 1 12.40 -32.86 -3.01
N HIS A 2 12.16 -31.62 -2.61
CA HIS A 2 12.06 -30.49 -3.52
C HIS A 2 13.44 -30.21 -4.14
N LYS A 3 13.49 -29.92 -5.45
CA LYS A 3 14.74 -29.59 -6.14
C LYS A 3 15.24 -28.22 -5.70
N GLU A 4 16.55 -28.04 -5.73
CA GLU A 4 17.17 -26.72 -5.61
C GLU A 4 17.37 -26.13 -7.01
N ILE A 5 16.85 -24.92 -7.22
CA ILE A 5 17.02 -24.17 -8.46
C ILE A 5 17.79 -22.89 -8.13
N ARG A 6 18.97 -22.73 -8.71
CA ARG A 6 19.86 -21.61 -8.47
C ARG A 6 19.95 -20.71 -9.70
N VAL A 7 19.47 -19.49 -9.58
CA VAL A 7 19.55 -18.46 -10.62
C VAL A 7 20.68 -17.51 -10.26
N LYS A 8 21.72 -17.49 -11.08
CA LYS A 8 22.96 -16.74 -10.83
C LYS A 8 23.13 -15.58 -11.79
N ASP A 9 24.15 -14.79 -11.53
CA ASP A 9 24.63 -13.70 -12.39
C ASP A 9 23.54 -12.66 -12.66
N ILE A 10 22.70 -12.37 -11.63
CA ILE A 10 21.65 -11.37 -11.71
C ILE A 10 22.22 -10.02 -11.32
N ASP A 11 22.25 -9.04 -12.24
CA ASP A 11 22.63 -7.68 -11.88
C ASP A 11 21.59 -7.05 -10.95
N VAL A 12 20.30 -7.14 -11.34
CA VAL A 12 19.19 -6.59 -10.54
C VAL A 12 18.09 -7.63 -10.39
N LEU A 13 17.82 -8.03 -9.16
CA LEU A 13 16.67 -8.84 -8.78
C LEU A 13 15.53 -7.92 -8.34
N VAL A 14 14.38 -8.03 -8.96
CA VAL A 14 13.18 -7.26 -8.59
C VAL A 14 12.14 -8.21 -8.01
N ILE A 15 11.72 -7.98 -6.76
CA ILE A 15 10.75 -8.82 -6.04
C ILE A 15 9.40 -8.09 -6.04
N GLY A 16 8.46 -8.58 -6.84
CA GLY A 16 7.13 -8.03 -7.03
C GLY A 16 6.64 -8.14 -8.47
N GLY A 17 5.35 -7.94 -8.69
CA GLY A 17 4.72 -8.08 -10.02
C GLY A 17 3.86 -6.89 -10.44
N GLY A 18 3.83 -5.81 -9.62
CA GLY A 18 3.04 -4.60 -9.86
C GLY A 18 3.76 -3.56 -10.73
N LEU A 19 3.16 -2.38 -10.84
CA LEU A 19 3.67 -1.28 -11.67
C LEU A 19 5.07 -0.80 -11.22
N ALA A 20 5.31 -0.74 -9.91
CA ALA A 20 6.62 -0.37 -9.36
C ALA A 20 7.71 -1.36 -9.79
N ALA A 21 7.43 -2.66 -9.70
CA ALA A 21 8.36 -3.71 -10.13
C ALA A 21 8.65 -3.63 -11.62
N ALA A 22 7.63 -3.43 -12.44
CA ALA A 22 7.78 -3.33 -13.89
C ALA A 22 8.64 -2.12 -14.30
N PHE A 23 8.38 -0.93 -13.72
CA PHE A 23 9.21 0.24 -13.97
C PHE A 23 10.64 0.07 -13.45
N ALA A 24 10.83 -0.58 -12.27
CA ALA A 24 12.17 -0.90 -11.78
C ALA A 24 12.93 -1.80 -12.77
N SER A 25 12.30 -2.85 -13.26
CA SER A 25 12.90 -3.79 -14.20
C SER A 25 13.21 -3.13 -15.56
N ILE A 26 12.25 -2.39 -16.12
CA ILE A 26 12.40 -1.67 -17.39
C ILE A 26 13.56 -0.66 -17.29
N LYS A 27 13.56 0.18 -16.26
CA LYS A 27 14.55 1.25 -16.10
C LYS A 27 15.92 0.73 -15.68
N ALA A 28 16.00 -0.43 -15.00
CA ALA A 28 17.28 -1.12 -14.79
C ALA A 28 17.90 -1.59 -16.11
N LYS A 29 17.07 -2.17 -17.00
CA LYS A 29 17.53 -2.54 -18.36
C LYS A 29 17.98 -1.33 -19.17
N GLU A 30 17.22 -0.24 -19.15
CA GLU A 30 17.58 1.02 -19.82
C GLU A 30 18.87 1.64 -19.26
N ALA A 31 19.12 1.48 -17.95
CA ALA A 31 20.36 1.90 -17.30
C ALA A 31 21.54 0.93 -17.55
N GLY A 32 21.32 -0.13 -18.34
CA GLY A 32 22.36 -1.06 -18.83
C GLY A 32 22.66 -2.22 -17.90
N ALA A 33 21.75 -2.64 -17.03
CA ALA A 33 21.84 -3.94 -16.36
C ALA A 33 21.65 -5.05 -17.41
N GLU A 34 22.62 -5.99 -17.48
CA GLU A 34 22.59 -7.06 -18.47
C GLU A 34 21.54 -8.11 -18.12
N LYS A 35 21.52 -8.59 -16.88
CA LYS A 35 20.55 -9.56 -16.40
C LYS A 35 19.65 -8.97 -15.32
N VAL A 36 18.39 -8.77 -15.67
CA VAL A 36 17.33 -8.36 -14.75
C VAL A 36 16.32 -9.49 -14.63
N VAL A 37 16.11 -9.96 -13.40
CA VAL A 37 15.14 -11.00 -13.08
C VAL A 37 14.05 -10.39 -12.20
N GLN A 38 12.79 -10.54 -12.60
CA GLN A 38 11.63 -10.12 -11.81
C GLN A 38 10.88 -11.34 -11.32
N VAL A 39 10.69 -11.40 -10.00
CA VAL A 39 10.04 -12.55 -9.33
C VAL A 39 8.72 -12.12 -8.73
N CYS A 40 7.66 -12.86 -9.02
CA CYS A 40 6.32 -12.60 -8.50
C CYS A 40 5.70 -13.87 -7.90
N LYS A 41 5.14 -13.77 -6.68
CA LYS A 41 4.43 -14.91 -6.07
C LYS A 41 3.13 -15.29 -6.79
N ALA A 42 2.56 -14.36 -7.57
CA ALA A 42 1.40 -14.65 -8.41
C ALA A 42 1.78 -14.50 -9.89
N SER A 43 1.01 -13.78 -10.69
CA SER A 43 1.34 -13.51 -12.10
C SER A 43 1.69 -12.06 -12.31
N THR A 44 2.86 -11.80 -12.86
CA THR A 44 3.34 -10.45 -13.17
C THR A 44 2.34 -9.66 -14.01
N GLY A 45 1.94 -8.49 -13.52
CA GLY A 45 0.97 -7.60 -14.17
C GLY A 45 -0.50 -8.08 -14.16
N ARG A 46 -0.82 -9.15 -13.46
CA ARG A 46 -2.19 -9.73 -13.40
C ARG A 46 -2.72 -9.92 -11.99
N SER A 47 -1.96 -9.58 -10.99
CA SER A 47 -2.30 -9.67 -9.57
C SER A 47 -1.85 -8.41 -8.83
N GLY A 48 -2.28 -8.26 -7.57
CA GLY A 48 -1.98 -7.07 -6.77
C GLY A 48 -2.75 -5.81 -7.23
N ASN A 49 -2.58 -4.73 -6.48
CA ASN A 49 -3.37 -3.50 -6.62
C ASN A 49 -3.25 -2.84 -8.01
N SER A 50 -2.08 -2.90 -8.64
CA SER A 50 -1.88 -2.26 -9.96
C SER A 50 -2.73 -2.88 -11.07
N ALA A 51 -2.99 -4.20 -11.00
CA ALA A 51 -3.79 -4.90 -12.01
C ALA A 51 -5.29 -4.56 -11.91
N PHE A 52 -5.75 -4.18 -10.72
CA PHE A 52 -7.16 -3.85 -10.43
C PHE A 52 -7.38 -2.36 -10.15
N ALA A 53 -6.42 -1.51 -10.54
CA ALA A 53 -6.50 -0.07 -10.31
C ALA A 53 -7.74 0.56 -10.95
N ALA A 54 -8.29 1.59 -10.28
CA ALA A 54 -9.54 2.25 -10.63
C ALA A 54 -9.42 3.21 -11.84
N SER A 55 -8.57 2.88 -12.82
CA SER A 55 -8.38 3.58 -14.09
C SER A 55 -8.00 5.07 -13.98
N VAL A 56 -7.42 5.49 -12.87
CA VAL A 56 -6.96 6.88 -12.66
C VAL A 56 -5.48 6.91 -12.29
N ILE A 57 -4.79 7.93 -12.78
CA ILE A 57 -3.41 8.24 -12.44
C ILE A 57 -3.27 9.75 -12.16
N HIS A 58 -2.58 10.09 -11.08
CA HIS A 58 -2.27 11.47 -10.73
C HIS A 58 -0.98 11.88 -11.42
N VAL A 59 -1.06 12.85 -12.32
CA VAL A 59 0.08 13.38 -13.05
C VAL A 59 0.18 14.88 -12.81
N CYS A 60 1.35 15.38 -12.53
CA CYS A 60 1.65 16.81 -12.51
C CYS A 60 2.11 17.19 -13.93
N PHE A 61 1.28 17.94 -14.63
CA PHE A 61 1.61 18.40 -15.98
C PHE A 61 2.53 19.63 -15.91
N PRO A 62 3.30 19.94 -16.97
CA PRO A 62 4.20 21.09 -16.97
C PRO A 62 3.53 22.44 -16.67
N GLU A 63 2.23 22.58 -17.00
CA GLU A 63 1.43 23.77 -16.72
C GLU A 63 0.84 23.82 -15.31
N ASP A 64 0.94 22.75 -14.52
CA ASP A 64 0.40 22.70 -13.17
C ASP A 64 1.34 23.40 -12.17
N ASP A 65 0.76 23.99 -11.12
CA ASP A 65 1.50 24.58 -10.02
C ASP A 65 2.12 23.49 -9.14
N LEU A 66 3.42 23.27 -9.33
CA LEU A 66 4.19 22.26 -8.60
C LEU A 66 4.25 22.58 -7.11
N ASP A 67 4.47 23.82 -6.72
CA ASP A 67 4.63 24.23 -5.33
C ASP A 67 3.31 24.08 -4.56
N ASP A 68 2.17 24.44 -5.16
CA ASP A 68 0.85 24.17 -4.57
C ASP A 68 0.63 22.67 -4.39
N ARG A 69 1.03 21.84 -5.35
CA ARG A 69 0.90 20.37 -5.23
C ARG A 69 1.79 19.80 -4.13
N VAL A 70 3.06 20.21 -4.04
CA VAL A 70 3.97 19.81 -2.95
C VAL A 70 3.40 20.21 -1.60
N ASN A 71 2.89 21.44 -1.47
CA ASN A 71 2.27 21.93 -0.25
C ASN A 71 1.06 21.08 0.16
N ARG A 72 0.16 20.79 -0.77
CA ARG A 72 -1.06 20.00 -0.47
C ARG A 72 -0.73 18.56 -0.12
N LEU A 73 0.22 17.92 -0.80
CA LEU A 73 0.63 16.56 -0.48
C LEU A 73 1.32 16.50 0.89
N SER A 74 2.24 17.43 1.18
CA SER A 74 2.90 17.53 2.49
C SER A 74 1.88 17.68 3.62
N ARG A 75 0.87 18.54 3.44
CA ARG A 75 -0.24 18.69 4.40
C ARG A 75 -1.10 17.44 4.51
N SER A 76 -1.36 16.74 3.41
CA SER A 76 -2.18 15.52 3.44
C SER A 76 -1.50 14.37 4.19
N LEU A 77 -0.17 14.37 4.22
CA LEU A 77 0.68 13.47 5.00
C LEU A 77 1.00 14.03 6.39
N ALA A 78 0.25 15.06 6.82
CA ALA A 78 0.39 15.71 8.11
C ALA A 78 1.85 16.18 8.40
N TYR A 79 2.57 16.59 7.34
CA TYR A 79 3.98 17.00 7.33
C TYR A 79 4.98 15.90 7.71
N ILE A 80 4.54 14.67 7.95
CA ILE A 80 5.41 13.51 8.17
C ILE A 80 5.77 12.90 6.82
N ALA A 81 6.58 13.61 6.06
CA ALA A 81 6.97 13.23 4.70
C ALA A 81 8.33 13.79 4.34
N GLN A 82 9.04 13.08 3.48
CA GLN A 82 10.25 13.57 2.82
C GLN A 82 9.83 14.45 1.64
N GLN A 83 9.77 15.77 1.86
CA GLN A 83 9.23 16.72 0.88
C GLN A 83 10.03 16.75 -0.44
N ASP A 84 11.33 16.47 -0.38
CA ASP A 84 12.18 16.36 -1.58
C ASP A 84 11.73 15.20 -2.47
N LEU A 85 11.35 14.07 -1.87
CA LEU A 85 10.83 12.92 -2.62
C LEU A 85 9.42 13.17 -3.17
N ILE A 86 8.59 13.95 -2.47
CA ILE A 86 7.30 14.41 -3.01
C ILE A 86 7.52 15.26 -4.24
N LYS A 87 8.47 16.21 -4.19
CA LYS A 87 8.80 17.08 -5.30
C LYS A 87 9.33 16.28 -6.48
N ASP A 88 10.34 15.44 -6.25
CA ASP A 88 10.89 14.54 -7.29
C ASP A 88 9.79 13.71 -7.97
N HIS A 89 8.89 13.11 -7.17
CA HIS A 89 7.77 12.35 -7.70
C HIS A 89 6.87 13.17 -8.62
N LEU A 90 6.51 14.38 -8.22
CA LEU A 90 5.63 15.24 -9.01
C LEU A 90 6.30 15.68 -10.31
N GLU A 91 7.55 16.09 -10.27
CA GLU A 91 8.34 16.47 -11.44
C GLU A 91 8.48 15.31 -12.43
N GLU A 92 8.78 14.11 -11.95
CA GLU A 92 8.98 12.91 -12.79
C GLU A 92 7.66 12.27 -13.26
N SER A 93 6.51 12.64 -12.68
CA SER A 93 5.22 11.98 -12.98
C SER A 93 4.76 12.19 -14.43
N TYR A 94 5.12 13.30 -15.05
CA TYR A 94 4.79 13.56 -16.44
C TYR A 94 5.61 12.70 -17.41
N ASP A 95 6.88 12.49 -17.13
CA ASP A 95 7.74 11.59 -17.93
C ASP A 95 7.22 10.14 -17.85
N ILE A 96 6.81 9.69 -16.65
CA ILE A 96 6.17 8.39 -16.47
C ILE A 96 4.87 8.28 -17.28
N PHE A 97 4.07 9.34 -17.30
CA PHE A 97 2.87 9.38 -18.12
C PHE A 97 3.20 9.25 -19.61
N GLN A 98 4.23 9.93 -20.10
CA GLN A 98 4.69 9.83 -21.50
C GLN A 98 5.24 8.42 -21.80
N ASP A 99 5.99 7.81 -20.90
CA ASP A 99 6.42 6.42 -21.01
C ASP A 99 5.20 5.49 -21.19
N LEU A 100 4.18 5.63 -20.34
CA LEU A 100 2.96 4.81 -20.42
C LEU A 100 2.23 5.00 -21.77
N VAL A 101 2.15 6.22 -22.28
CA VAL A 101 1.61 6.49 -23.63
C VAL A 101 2.44 5.78 -24.69
N SER A 102 3.77 5.87 -24.62
CA SER A 102 4.69 5.24 -25.58
C SER A 102 4.63 3.71 -25.55
N TYR A 103 4.31 3.12 -24.38
CA TYR A 103 4.11 1.68 -24.20
C TYR A 103 2.74 1.20 -24.72
N GLY A 104 1.89 2.13 -25.18
CA GLY A 104 0.58 1.84 -25.74
C GLY A 104 -0.54 1.76 -24.71
N CYS A 105 -0.38 2.40 -23.55
CA CYS A 105 -1.49 2.57 -22.63
C CYS A 105 -2.48 3.61 -23.18
N GLU A 106 -3.74 3.23 -23.33
CA GLU A 106 -4.79 4.10 -23.86
C GLU A 106 -5.38 4.99 -22.76
N PHE A 107 -5.34 6.30 -23.00
CA PHE A 107 -5.94 7.30 -22.12
C PHE A 107 -7.19 7.92 -22.78
N LEU A 108 -8.12 8.40 -21.97
CA LEU A 108 -9.28 9.14 -22.47
C LEU A 108 -8.82 10.43 -23.14
N ARG A 109 -9.38 10.69 -24.33
CA ARG A 109 -9.11 11.90 -25.13
C ARG A 109 -10.41 12.58 -25.48
N ASP A 110 -10.36 13.91 -25.61
CA ASP A 110 -11.47 14.70 -26.15
C ASP A 110 -11.55 14.56 -27.69
N GLU A 111 -12.55 15.20 -28.29
CA GLU A 111 -12.77 15.20 -29.74
C GLU A 111 -11.60 15.82 -30.54
N ARG A 112 -10.76 16.62 -29.89
CA ARG A 112 -9.56 17.24 -30.46
C ARG A 112 -8.31 16.39 -30.24
N GLY A 113 -8.43 15.25 -29.56
CA GLY A 113 -7.32 14.35 -29.26
C GLY A 113 -6.51 14.71 -27.99
N ASN A 114 -6.91 15.73 -27.24
CA ASN A 114 -6.24 16.10 -26.00
C ASN A 114 -6.56 15.12 -24.88
N ILE A 115 -5.61 14.93 -23.95
CA ILE A 115 -5.82 14.09 -22.75
C ILE A 115 -6.89 14.72 -21.86
N VAL A 116 -7.90 13.92 -21.53
CA VAL A 116 -9.00 14.35 -20.63
C VAL A 116 -8.55 14.22 -19.18
N ARG A 117 -8.66 15.33 -18.45
CA ARG A 117 -8.40 15.40 -17.00
C ARG A 117 -9.74 15.54 -16.29
N LEU A 118 -10.15 14.52 -15.55
CA LEU A 118 -11.45 14.47 -14.89
C LEU A 118 -11.33 14.66 -13.39
N ALA A 119 -12.38 15.29 -12.85
CA ALA A 119 -12.55 15.35 -11.41
C ALA A 119 -12.55 13.94 -10.79
N ALA A 120 -11.91 13.83 -9.64
CA ALA A 120 -11.87 12.61 -8.85
C ALA A 120 -11.91 13.01 -7.36
N ARG A 121 -11.62 12.08 -6.49
CA ARG A 121 -11.37 12.39 -5.09
C ARG A 121 -10.11 13.27 -4.97
N GLY A 122 -10.15 14.26 -4.09
CA GLY A 122 -9.06 15.22 -3.89
C GLY A 122 -9.24 16.52 -4.67
N ALA A 123 -8.23 17.37 -4.61
CA ALA A 123 -8.28 18.74 -5.13
C ALA A 123 -7.93 18.85 -6.62
N TYR A 124 -7.17 17.89 -7.14
CA TYR A 124 -6.67 17.95 -8.51
C TYR A 124 -7.38 16.96 -9.43
N PRO A 125 -7.59 17.33 -10.70
CA PRO A 125 -8.09 16.39 -11.69
C PRO A 125 -7.07 15.28 -11.97
N THR A 126 -7.57 14.11 -12.38
CA THR A 126 -6.79 12.93 -12.70
C THR A 126 -6.86 12.62 -14.18
N VAL A 127 -5.82 12.00 -14.70
CA VAL A 127 -5.85 11.38 -16.02
C VAL A 127 -6.51 10.02 -15.92
N VAL A 128 -7.34 9.67 -16.90
CA VAL A 128 -8.08 8.40 -16.92
C VAL A 128 -7.58 7.54 -18.06
N PHE A 129 -7.19 6.30 -17.76
CA PHE A 129 -6.85 5.30 -18.77
C PHE A 129 -8.00 4.31 -18.98
N LYS A 130 -8.04 3.67 -20.16
CA LYS A 130 -9.11 2.77 -20.54
C LYS A 130 -8.89 1.36 -20.01
N GLY A 131 -9.83 0.88 -19.23
CA GLY A 131 -9.92 -0.50 -18.80
C GLY A 131 -8.68 -1.03 -18.06
N LEU A 132 -8.40 -2.32 -18.25
CA LEU A 132 -7.27 -3.05 -17.63
C LEU A 132 -5.98 -3.00 -18.49
N GLY A 133 -5.88 -2.07 -19.44
CA GLY A 133 -4.81 -2.01 -20.44
C GLY A 133 -3.44 -1.66 -19.90
N LEU A 134 -3.36 -0.89 -18.80
CA LEU A 134 -2.11 -0.36 -18.26
C LEU A 134 -1.07 -1.45 -18.00
N MET A 135 -1.37 -2.43 -17.15
CA MET A 135 -0.42 -3.48 -16.83
C MET A 135 -0.11 -4.40 -18.01
N SER A 136 -1.06 -4.57 -18.95
CA SER A 136 -0.81 -5.33 -20.18
C SER A 136 0.18 -4.62 -21.11
N ALA A 137 0.11 -3.30 -21.23
CA ALA A 137 1.04 -2.49 -22.00
C ALA A 137 2.45 -2.54 -21.39
N VAL A 138 2.55 -2.32 -20.09
CA VAL A 138 3.84 -2.34 -19.37
C VAL A 138 4.50 -3.73 -19.41
N ARG A 139 3.73 -4.83 -19.26
CA ARG A 139 4.27 -6.19 -19.39
C ARG A 139 4.82 -6.50 -20.79
N LYS A 140 4.26 -5.92 -21.85
CA LYS A 140 4.83 -6.03 -23.20
C LYS A 140 6.20 -5.38 -23.29
N GLU A 141 6.37 -4.24 -22.61
CA GLU A 141 7.65 -3.52 -22.58
C GLU A 141 8.71 -4.26 -21.77
N GLU A 142 8.36 -4.91 -20.65
CA GLU A 142 9.26 -5.80 -19.90
C GLU A 142 9.81 -6.90 -20.82
N LYS A 143 8.93 -7.59 -21.55
CA LYS A 143 9.31 -8.66 -22.50
C LYS A 143 10.18 -8.15 -23.63
N LYS A 144 9.84 -6.99 -24.21
CA LYS A 144 10.62 -6.36 -25.29
C LYS A 144 12.05 -6.05 -24.85
N ARG A 145 12.25 -5.67 -23.59
CA ARG A 145 13.56 -5.41 -22.99
C ARG A 145 14.24 -6.66 -22.44
N LYS A 146 13.64 -7.83 -22.67
CA LYS A 146 14.18 -9.12 -22.22
C LYS A 146 14.38 -9.18 -20.68
N VAL A 147 13.43 -8.64 -19.92
CA VAL A 147 13.35 -8.90 -18.48
C VAL A 147 12.95 -10.37 -18.29
N GLU A 148 13.70 -11.11 -17.49
CA GLU A 148 13.37 -12.48 -17.14
C GLU A 148 12.29 -12.49 -16.07
N LEU A 149 11.13 -13.13 -16.35
CA LEU A 149 9.99 -13.18 -15.43
C LEU A 149 9.90 -14.56 -14.77
N ALA A 150 9.93 -14.62 -13.45
CA ALA A 150 9.71 -15.81 -12.65
C ALA A 150 8.37 -15.66 -11.89
N ASP A 151 7.29 -16.05 -12.54
CA ASP A 151 5.94 -16.04 -11.95
C ASP A 151 5.74 -17.27 -11.04
N ARG A 152 4.83 -17.15 -10.05
CA ARG A 152 4.46 -18.21 -9.10
C ARG A 152 5.62 -18.71 -8.24
N VAL A 153 6.53 -17.80 -7.92
CA VAL A 153 7.64 -18.03 -6.97
C VAL A 153 7.49 -17.07 -5.81
N MET A 154 7.24 -17.59 -4.62
CA MET A 154 7.20 -16.80 -3.39
C MET A 154 8.61 -16.64 -2.84
N ILE A 155 9.06 -15.41 -2.73
CA ILE A 155 10.28 -15.08 -1.99
C ILE A 155 9.92 -15.01 -0.50
N THR A 156 10.69 -15.70 0.32
CA THR A 156 10.49 -15.75 1.77
C THR A 156 11.47 -14.88 2.53
N ASP A 157 12.73 -14.84 2.10
CA ASP A 157 13.79 -14.13 2.82
C ASP A 157 14.86 -13.56 1.90
N LEU A 158 15.53 -12.51 2.38
CA LEU A 158 16.66 -11.89 1.72
C LEU A 158 17.96 -12.64 2.07
N LEU A 159 18.84 -12.77 1.09
CA LEU A 159 20.22 -13.19 1.28
C LEU A 159 21.11 -11.98 1.53
N THR A 160 22.00 -12.13 2.49
CA THR A 160 22.94 -11.07 2.86
C THR A 160 24.36 -11.61 2.91
N ARG A 161 25.33 -10.74 2.63
CA ARG A 161 26.75 -11.02 2.81
C ARG A 161 27.45 -9.77 3.31
N ASP A 162 28.15 -9.87 4.42
CA ASP A 162 28.90 -8.75 5.03
C ASP A 162 28.04 -7.47 5.22
N GLY A 163 26.77 -7.64 5.63
CA GLY A 163 25.82 -6.54 5.83
C GLY A 163 25.21 -5.95 4.55
N GLN A 164 25.47 -6.52 3.38
CA GLN A 164 24.95 -6.10 2.09
C GLN A 164 23.97 -7.13 1.53
N ALA A 165 23.00 -6.70 0.74
CA ALA A 165 22.11 -7.60 0.01
C ALA A 165 22.89 -8.41 -1.03
N ALA A 166 22.61 -9.72 -1.10
CA ALA A 166 23.25 -10.66 -2.01
C ALA A 166 22.25 -11.53 -2.79
N GLY A 167 20.97 -11.19 -2.71
CA GLY A 167 19.90 -11.90 -3.38
C GLY A 167 18.73 -12.27 -2.47
N ALA A 168 18.04 -13.35 -2.79
CA ALA A 168 16.88 -13.82 -2.05
C ALA A 168 16.66 -15.33 -2.21
N VAL A 169 15.87 -15.91 -1.31
CA VAL A 169 15.41 -17.30 -1.40
C VAL A 169 13.90 -17.38 -1.35
N GLY A 170 13.38 -18.46 -1.92
CA GLY A 170 11.94 -18.72 -1.95
C GLY A 170 11.61 -20.09 -2.49
N PHE A 171 10.37 -20.30 -2.88
CA PHE A 171 9.92 -21.56 -3.43
C PHE A 171 8.85 -21.39 -4.52
N SER A 172 8.78 -22.35 -5.43
CA SER A 172 7.74 -22.42 -6.46
C SER A 172 6.39 -22.79 -5.86
N LEU A 173 5.34 -22.06 -6.20
CA LEU A 173 3.97 -22.38 -5.81
C LEU A 173 3.39 -23.57 -6.62
N ASP A 174 4.02 -23.91 -7.73
CA ASP A 174 3.57 -25.02 -8.58
C ASP A 174 4.23 -26.35 -8.19
N SER A 175 5.57 -26.34 -7.96
CA SER A 175 6.33 -27.58 -7.71
C SER A 175 6.83 -27.70 -6.27
N GLY A 176 6.87 -26.60 -5.49
CA GLY A 176 7.51 -26.55 -4.19
C GLY A 176 9.04 -26.50 -4.26
N ASP A 177 9.65 -26.43 -5.45
CA ASP A 177 11.10 -26.38 -5.59
C ASP A 177 11.69 -25.14 -4.92
N PHE A 178 12.83 -25.30 -4.26
CA PHE A 178 13.51 -24.22 -3.58
C PHE A 178 14.34 -23.40 -4.55
N TYR A 179 14.10 -22.09 -4.57
CA TYR A 179 14.79 -21.13 -5.42
C TYR A 179 15.82 -20.32 -4.63
N ILE A 180 17.00 -20.14 -5.22
CA ILE A 180 18.06 -19.26 -4.75
C ILE A 180 18.36 -18.29 -5.89
N PHE A 181 18.12 -17.00 -5.66
CA PHE A 181 18.47 -15.93 -6.59
C PHE A 181 19.70 -15.21 -6.06
N GLU A 182 20.81 -15.29 -6.79
CA GLU A 182 22.05 -14.58 -6.46
C GLU A 182 22.10 -13.30 -7.27
N SER A 183 22.13 -12.13 -6.61
CA SER A 183 22.07 -10.82 -7.28
C SER A 183 23.04 -9.82 -6.67
N LYS A 184 23.51 -8.87 -7.50
CA LYS A 184 24.33 -7.73 -7.05
C LYS A 184 23.46 -6.68 -6.33
N ALA A 185 22.28 -6.41 -6.85
CA ALA A 185 21.31 -5.51 -6.24
C ALA A 185 19.93 -6.16 -6.19
N THR A 186 19.13 -5.83 -5.16
CA THR A 186 17.78 -6.34 -4.97
C THR A 186 16.82 -5.17 -4.75
N VAL A 187 15.67 -5.18 -5.44
CA VAL A 187 14.60 -4.17 -5.33
C VAL A 187 13.35 -4.82 -4.76
N LEU A 188 12.90 -4.36 -3.60
CA LEU A 188 11.60 -4.71 -3.04
C LEU A 188 10.49 -3.86 -3.66
N ALA A 189 9.58 -4.48 -4.36
CA ALA A 189 8.42 -3.87 -5.02
C ALA A 189 7.14 -4.69 -4.77
N THR A 190 7.02 -5.23 -3.56
CA THR A 190 6.04 -6.23 -3.12
C THR A 190 4.66 -5.65 -2.77
N GLY A 191 4.49 -4.33 -2.86
CA GLY A 191 3.29 -3.66 -2.38
C GLY A 191 3.24 -3.52 -0.86
N SER A 192 2.11 -3.05 -0.35
CA SER A 192 1.82 -2.90 1.08
C SER A 192 1.21 -4.18 1.68
N THR A 193 0.55 -4.07 2.83
CA THR A 193 -0.39 -5.11 3.27
C THR A 193 -1.80 -4.55 3.37
N TRP A 194 -2.76 -5.40 3.05
CA TRP A 194 -4.19 -5.15 3.20
C TRP A 194 -4.85 -6.21 4.09
N TYR A 195 -4.05 -6.88 4.90
CA TYR A 195 -4.48 -7.99 5.77
C TYR A 195 -5.36 -9.01 5.05
N LYS A 196 -5.04 -9.29 3.76
CA LYS A 196 -5.81 -10.17 2.87
C LYS A 196 -7.30 -9.80 2.79
N GLY A 197 -7.59 -8.49 2.77
CA GLY A 197 -8.95 -7.98 2.63
C GLY A 197 -9.67 -8.50 1.39
N LEU A 198 -10.99 -8.34 1.37
CA LEU A 198 -11.88 -8.96 0.37
C LEU A 198 -11.73 -8.43 -1.06
N LEU A 199 -11.06 -7.28 -1.26
CA LEU A 199 -10.94 -6.70 -2.59
C LEU A 199 -10.01 -7.47 -3.53
N PRO A 200 -10.33 -7.54 -4.82
CA PRO A 200 -9.40 -8.01 -5.83
C PRO A 200 -8.09 -7.21 -5.78
N GLY A 201 -6.97 -7.91 -5.84
CA GLY A 201 -5.64 -7.33 -5.70
C GLY A 201 -5.13 -7.22 -4.26
N HIS A 202 -6.01 -7.03 -3.27
CA HIS A 202 -5.61 -6.95 -1.86
C HIS A 202 -5.33 -8.31 -1.24
N ARG A 203 -5.90 -9.38 -1.79
CA ARG A 203 -5.69 -10.75 -1.29
C ARG A 203 -4.25 -11.23 -1.41
N ASP A 204 -3.47 -10.65 -2.33
CA ASP A 204 -2.07 -11.01 -2.54
C ASP A 204 -1.10 -10.14 -1.73
N ASP A 205 -1.57 -9.02 -1.16
CA ASP A 205 -0.75 -8.06 -0.41
C ASP A 205 -0.72 -8.44 1.07
N ALA A 206 0.26 -9.25 1.45
CA ALA A 206 0.40 -9.81 2.79
C ALA A 206 1.59 -9.20 3.60
N GLY A 207 2.22 -8.12 3.12
CA GLY A 207 3.36 -7.51 3.81
C GLY A 207 4.66 -8.32 3.74
N ASP A 208 4.79 -9.21 2.76
CA ASP A 208 5.95 -10.10 2.64
C ASP A 208 7.27 -9.33 2.59
N GLY A 209 7.31 -8.22 1.84
CA GLY A 209 8.49 -7.35 1.75
C GLY A 209 8.85 -6.69 3.07
N PHE A 210 7.85 -6.28 3.87
CA PHE A 210 8.06 -5.71 5.19
C PHE A 210 8.67 -6.74 6.14
N ALA A 211 8.10 -7.94 6.16
CA ALA A 211 8.57 -9.02 7.00
C ALA A 211 9.99 -9.48 6.62
N MET A 212 10.30 -9.60 5.32
CA MET A 212 11.65 -9.91 4.84
C MET A 212 12.67 -8.85 5.27
N ALA A 213 12.34 -7.57 5.06
CA ALA A 213 13.20 -6.46 5.43
C ALA A 213 13.42 -6.38 6.95
N TYR A 214 12.34 -6.56 7.74
CA TYR A 214 12.41 -6.60 9.20
C TYR A 214 13.31 -7.73 9.70
N ARG A 215 13.13 -8.95 9.18
CA ARG A 215 13.97 -10.11 9.56
C ARG A 215 15.44 -9.91 9.19
N ALA A 216 15.71 -9.21 8.08
CA ALA A 216 17.07 -8.86 7.64
C ALA A 216 17.69 -7.68 8.43
N GLY A 217 16.98 -7.08 9.39
CA GLY A 217 17.47 -5.95 10.22
C GLY A 217 17.46 -4.59 9.52
N VAL A 218 16.74 -4.45 8.41
CA VAL A 218 16.56 -3.18 7.70
C VAL A 218 15.72 -2.21 8.54
N LEU A 219 16.05 -0.93 8.48
CA LEU A 219 15.26 0.12 9.14
C LEU A 219 13.94 0.34 8.42
N LEU A 220 12.83 0.17 9.12
CA LEU A 220 11.47 0.40 8.62
C LEU A 220 10.88 1.69 9.18
N GLY A 221 9.89 2.24 8.52
CA GLY A 221 9.15 3.41 8.99
C GLY A 221 7.68 3.35 8.56
N GLY A 222 6.89 4.31 9.04
CA GLY A 222 5.47 4.42 8.71
C GLY A 222 4.57 3.36 9.35
N GLY A 223 5.04 2.67 10.38
CA GLY A 223 4.26 1.63 11.06
C GLY A 223 2.95 2.15 11.65
N GLU A 224 2.91 3.40 12.09
CA GLU A 224 1.70 4.05 12.58
C GLU A 224 0.75 4.52 11.47
N CYS A 225 1.19 4.47 10.20
CA CYS A 225 0.41 4.92 9.06
C CYS A 225 -0.56 3.82 8.60
N ASN A 226 -1.85 4.06 8.79
CA ASN A 226 -2.93 3.27 8.21
C ASN A 226 -3.96 4.21 7.63
N ASP A 227 -3.58 4.92 6.59
CA ASP A 227 -4.39 6.00 6.02
C ASP A 227 -5.54 5.51 5.14
N GLN A 228 -5.70 4.20 4.99
CA GLN A 228 -6.69 3.69 4.07
C GLN A 228 -7.52 2.56 4.67
N LEU A 229 -8.75 2.90 5.04
CA LEU A 229 -9.85 2.01 4.79
C LEU A 229 -10.14 2.10 3.31
N SER A 230 -9.74 1.14 2.54
CA SER A 230 -10.23 1.17 1.19
C SER A 230 -11.49 0.37 1.10
N ASN A 231 -12.41 0.99 0.53
CA ASN A 231 -13.43 0.46 -0.33
C ASN A 231 -14.47 -0.39 0.39
N LEU A 232 -15.37 0.05 0.38
CA LEU A 232 -16.74 0.14 0.22
C LEU A 232 -17.24 -0.84 -0.84
N PHE A 233 -17.83 -1.90 -0.38
CA PHE A 233 -18.45 -2.91 -1.22
C PHE A 233 -19.92 -2.67 -1.38
N PRO A 234 -20.45 -2.93 -2.54
CA PRO A 234 -21.76 -3.55 -2.57
C PRO A 234 -21.64 -4.90 -1.86
N ARG A 235 -22.42 -5.08 -0.84
CA ARG A 235 -22.42 -6.24 0.08
C ARG A 235 -22.43 -7.61 -0.58
N CYS A 236 -22.72 -7.69 -1.86
CA CYS A 236 -22.89 -8.93 -2.60
C CYS A 236 -21.88 -9.13 -3.74
N TYR A 237 -21.01 -8.16 -4.02
CA TYR A 237 -20.20 -8.15 -5.22
C TYR A 237 -18.74 -7.90 -4.89
N ASP A 238 -17.89 -8.84 -5.20
CA ASP A 238 -16.43 -8.71 -5.14
C ASP A 238 -15.97 -7.77 -6.27
N ILE A 239 -16.40 -6.52 -6.19
CA ILE A 239 -16.12 -5.51 -7.19
C ILE A 239 -14.95 -4.68 -6.70
N GLY A 240 -13.96 -4.51 -7.55
CA GLY A 240 -12.81 -3.67 -7.26
C GLY A 240 -13.17 -2.21 -7.00
N PRO A 241 -12.23 -1.45 -6.45
CA PRO A 241 -12.43 -0.07 -6.09
C PRO A 241 -12.86 0.76 -7.30
N GLY A 242 -13.54 1.81 -7.07
CA GLY A 242 -13.98 2.76 -8.09
C GLY A 242 -14.36 4.08 -7.46
N MET A 243 -14.19 4.19 -6.12
CA MET A 243 -14.66 5.35 -5.36
C MET A 243 -14.24 6.68 -5.99
N ASN A 244 -13.01 6.81 -6.45
CA ASN A 244 -12.53 8.02 -7.12
C ASN A 244 -13.40 8.38 -8.33
N ARG A 245 -13.83 7.38 -9.08
CA ARG A 245 -14.65 7.57 -10.28
C ARG A 245 -16.10 7.78 -9.93
N TRP A 246 -16.65 6.99 -9.00
CA TRP A 246 -18.06 7.13 -8.57
C TRP A 246 -18.35 8.53 -8.04
N VAL A 247 -17.52 9.03 -7.08
CA VAL A 247 -17.72 10.39 -6.55
C VAL A 247 -17.32 11.48 -7.55
N GLY A 248 -16.39 11.18 -8.46
CA GLY A 248 -16.01 12.09 -9.55
C GLY A 248 -17.15 12.35 -10.53
N GLU A 249 -17.99 11.34 -10.78
CA GLU A 249 -19.16 11.44 -11.66
C GLU A 249 -20.43 11.90 -10.92
N GLY A 250 -20.36 12.09 -9.61
CA GLY A 250 -21.48 12.65 -8.82
C GLY A 250 -22.09 11.73 -7.78
N GLY A 251 -21.51 10.56 -7.54
CA GLY A 251 -21.92 9.69 -6.42
C GLY A 251 -21.74 10.39 -5.07
N ILE A 252 -22.68 10.20 -4.15
CA ILE A 252 -22.69 10.79 -2.80
C ILE A 252 -22.83 9.71 -1.73
N PHE A 253 -22.31 9.98 -0.54
CA PHE A 253 -22.48 9.09 0.62
C PHE A 253 -23.63 9.54 1.51
N ILE A 254 -24.49 8.60 1.85
CA ILE A 254 -25.58 8.81 2.81
C ILE A 254 -25.52 7.75 3.92
N ASN A 255 -25.89 8.14 5.14
CA ASN A 255 -26.01 7.23 6.26
C ASN A 255 -27.41 6.55 6.32
N ALA A 256 -27.63 5.68 7.31
CA ALA A 256 -28.90 4.98 7.51
C ALA A 256 -30.12 5.90 7.69
N LYS A 257 -29.90 7.16 8.07
CA LYS A 257 -30.95 8.18 8.21
C LYS A 257 -31.22 8.94 6.91
N GLY A 258 -30.53 8.61 5.81
CA GLY A 258 -30.62 9.32 4.54
C GLY A 258 -29.87 10.65 4.52
N GLU A 259 -29.06 10.96 5.53
CA GLU A 259 -28.31 12.20 5.60
C GLU A 259 -27.03 12.11 4.77
N ARG A 260 -26.72 13.13 3.98
CA ARG A 260 -25.43 13.32 3.32
C ARG A 260 -24.40 13.81 4.34
N PHE A 261 -23.94 12.90 5.20
CA PHE A 261 -23.15 13.22 6.40
C PHE A 261 -21.82 13.90 6.09
N MET A 262 -21.23 13.66 4.91
CA MET A 262 -19.99 14.33 4.52
C MET A 262 -20.09 15.86 4.46
N GLU A 263 -21.26 16.43 4.34
CA GLU A 263 -21.48 17.88 4.44
C GLU A 263 -21.15 18.44 5.83
N LYS A 264 -21.32 17.61 6.88
CA LYS A 264 -20.97 17.97 8.26
C LYS A 264 -19.46 17.81 8.52
N TYR A 265 -18.84 16.72 8.01
CA TYR A 265 -17.44 16.41 8.26
C TYR A 265 -16.47 17.14 7.33
N ASN A 266 -16.87 17.47 6.13
CA ASN A 266 -16.05 18.23 5.18
C ASN A 266 -16.93 19.10 4.25
N PRO A 267 -17.40 20.27 4.69
CA PRO A 267 -18.30 21.13 3.91
C PRO A 267 -17.74 21.54 2.54
N ARG A 268 -16.40 21.65 2.42
CA ARG A 268 -15.73 22.12 1.21
C ARG A 268 -15.70 21.09 0.09
N LEU A 269 -15.21 19.88 0.38
CA LEU A 269 -15.01 18.82 -0.63
C LEU A 269 -16.10 17.74 -0.58
N ARG A 270 -16.83 17.68 0.53
CA ARG A 270 -17.89 16.70 0.77
C ARG A 270 -17.42 15.28 0.45
N ASP A 271 -18.12 14.54 -0.38
CA ASP A 271 -17.82 13.16 -0.79
C ASP A 271 -16.51 13.05 -1.57
N ARG A 272 -15.99 14.15 -2.11
CA ARG A 272 -14.68 14.21 -2.77
C ARG A 272 -13.52 14.47 -1.81
N ALA A 273 -13.75 14.45 -0.51
CA ALA A 273 -12.69 14.57 0.51
C ALA A 273 -11.62 13.50 0.34
N GLY A 274 -10.44 13.76 0.87
CA GLY A 274 -9.34 12.79 0.92
C GLY A 274 -9.75 11.53 1.68
N LEU A 275 -9.11 10.39 1.36
CA LEU A 275 -9.51 9.07 1.85
C LEU A 275 -9.53 8.99 3.37
N SER A 276 -8.49 9.47 4.05
CA SER A 276 -8.40 9.46 5.52
C SER A 276 -9.61 10.17 6.17
N ARG A 277 -10.07 11.27 5.57
CA ARG A 277 -11.24 12.03 6.07
C ARG A 277 -12.55 11.28 5.86
N LEU A 278 -12.72 10.65 4.70
CA LEU A 278 -13.86 9.78 4.44
C LEU A 278 -13.91 8.63 5.45
N ASN A 279 -12.78 7.95 5.63
CA ASN A 279 -12.70 6.79 6.52
C ASN A 279 -13.04 7.15 7.97
N ILE A 280 -12.51 8.25 8.46
CA ILE A 280 -12.83 8.70 9.83
C ILE A 280 -14.30 9.11 9.95
N ALA A 281 -14.85 9.79 8.98
CA ALA A 281 -16.29 10.13 8.98
C ALA A 281 -17.16 8.86 9.00
N PHE A 282 -16.82 7.84 8.21
CA PHE A 282 -17.50 6.55 8.25
C PHE A 282 -17.39 5.86 9.61
N CYS A 283 -16.19 5.83 10.20
CA CYS A 283 -15.99 5.25 11.52
C CYS A 283 -16.76 6.02 12.61
N MET A 284 -16.84 7.35 12.51
CA MET A 284 -17.66 8.17 13.41
C MET A 284 -19.16 7.89 13.27
N GLU A 285 -19.65 7.79 12.04
CA GLU A 285 -21.05 7.41 11.78
C GLU A 285 -21.34 6.00 12.28
N ALA A 286 -20.43 5.05 12.08
CA ALA A 286 -20.56 3.68 12.59
C ALA A 286 -20.62 3.65 14.13
N LYS A 287 -19.73 4.40 14.80
CA LYS A 287 -19.72 4.47 16.27
C LYS A 287 -20.98 5.11 16.86
N ARG A 288 -21.64 5.98 16.10
CA ARG A 288 -22.93 6.61 16.45
C ARG A 288 -24.16 5.76 16.09
N GLY A 289 -23.97 4.55 15.55
CA GLY A 289 -25.08 3.68 15.14
C GLY A 289 -25.81 4.13 13.87
N ASN A 290 -25.18 5.00 13.05
CA ASN A 290 -25.79 5.52 11.80
C ASN A 290 -25.45 4.64 10.58
N THR A 291 -25.18 3.36 10.78
CA THR A 291 -24.96 2.38 9.71
C THR A 291 -26.27 1.63 9.38
N PRO A 292 -26.40 1.06 8.16
CA PRO A 292 -25.43 1.02 7.07
C PRO A 292 -25.20 2.38 6.39
N ILE A 293 -24.03 2.52 5.75
CA ILE A 293 -23.73 3.65 4.88
C ILE A 293 -23.94 3.22 3.44
N TYR A 294 -24.47 4.11 2.62
CA TYR A 294 -24.72 3.85 1.21
C TYR A 294 -23.98 4.86 0.33
N MET A 295 -23.55 4.42 -0.84
CA MET A 295 -23.27 5.31 -1.95
C MET A 295 -24.51 5.42 -2.82
N ASP A 296 -25.05 6.62 -2.94
CA ASP A 296 -26.12 6.93 -3.87
C ASP A 296 -25.52 7.40 -5.20
N MET A 297 -25.65 6.58 -6.21
CA MET A 297 -25.16 6.82 -7.56
C MET A 297 -26.30 7.06 -8.56
N ARG A 298 -27.56 7.03 -8.10
CA ARG A 298 -28.77 7.17 -8.96
C ARG A 298 -28.84 8.51 -9.66
N GLN A 299 -28.19 9.52 -9.11
CA GLN A 299 -28.12 10.88 -9.68
C GLN A 299 -26.99 11.08 -10.70
N ILE A 300 -26.14 10.09 -10.90
CA ILE A 300 -25.07 10.19 -11.91
C ILE A 300 -25.75 10.29 -13.30
N PRO A 301 -25.42 11.31 -14.10
CA PRO A 301 -26.05 11.47 -15.40
C PRO A 301 -25.64 10.36 -16.37
N PRO A 302 -26.44 10.03 -17.39
CA PRO A 302 -26.17 8.94 -18.34
C PRO A 302 -24.77 9.00 -18.98
N GLU A 303 -24.30 10.18 -19.31
CA GLU A 303 -22.94 10.37 -19.84
C GLU A 303 -21.85 10.04 -18.83
N GLY A 304 -22.08 10.28 -17.52
CA GLY A 304 -21.20 9.87 -16.42
C GLY A 304 -21.18 8.35 -16.31
N VAL A 305 -22.31 7.69 -16.40
CA VAL A 305 -22.38 6.21 -16.39
C VAL A 305 -21.66 5.62 -17.62
N ARG A 306 -21.78 6.23 -18.80
CA ARG A 306 -21.01 5.80 -19.99
C ARG A 306 -19.50 5.91 -19.76
N ARG A 307 -19.01 7.04 -19.19
CA ARG A 307 -17.60 7.18 -18.81
C ARG A 307 -17.14 6.15 -17.77
N LEU A 308 -18.03 5.79 -16.82
CA LEU A 308 -17.76 4.71 -15.86
C LEU A 308 -17.64 3.36 -16.54
N LYS A 309 -18.46 3.06 -17.55
CA LYS A 309 -18.38 1.81 -18.34
C LYS A 309 -17.04 1.68 -19.07
N GLU A 310 -16.47 2.77 -19.56
CA GLU A 310 -15.17 2.77 -20.21
C GLU A 310 -14.01 2.62 -19.20
N ALA A 311 -14.12 3.25 -18.04
CA ALA A 311 -13.08 3.26 -17.02
C ALA A 311 -13.14 2.03 -16.10
N LEU A 312 -14.33 1.64 -15.66
CA LEU A 312 -14.57 0.59 -14.67
C LEU A 312 -15.29 -0.62 -15.31
N ILE A 313 -14.68 -1.21 -16.32
CA ILE A 313 -15.29 -2.28 -17.15
C ILE A 313 -15.85 -3.42 -16.30
N ILE A 314 -15.08 -3.93 -15.35
CA ILE A 314 -15.50 -5.09 -14.52
C ILE A 314 -16.64 -4.69 -13.58
N PRO A 315 -16.52 -3.64 -12.73
CA PRO A 315 -17.60 -3.23 -11.86
C PRO A 315 -18.92 -2.95 -12.62
N MET A 316 -18.84 -2.23 -13.73
CA MET A 316 -20.05 -1.88 -14.49
C MET A 316 -20.72 -3.11 -15.13
N LYS A 317 -19.93 -4.07 -15.65
CA LYS A 317 -20.50 -5.35 -16.12
C LYS A 317 -21.17 -6.16 -15.01
N MET A 318 -20.62 -6.11 -13.81
CA MET A 318 -21.23 -6.78 -12.66
C MET A 318 -22.51 -6.08 -12.22
N PHE A 319 -22.55 -4.75 -12.22
CA PHE A 319 -23.77 -3.98 -11.95
C PHE A 319 -24.87 -4.31 -12.95
N ALA A 320 -24.56 -4.31 -14.23
CA ALA A 320 -25.51 -4.68 -15.27
C ALA A 320 -26.06 -6.12 -15.09
N ARG A 321 -25.17 -7.09 -14.79
CA ARG A 321 -25.58 -8.49 -14.53
C ARG A 321 -26.45 -8.63 -13.27
N ALA A 322 -26.23 -7.77 -12.28
CA ALA A 322 -27.00 -7.75 -11.04
C ALA A 322 -28.31 -6.95 -11.15
N GLY A 323 -28.59 -6.35 -12.30
CA GLY A 323 -29.77 -5.49 -12.49
C GLY A 323 -29.68 -4.13 -11.81
N LEU A 324 -28.48 -3.72 -11.38
CA LEU A 324 -28.24 -2.44 -10.71
C LEU A 324 -27.98 -1.29 -11.70
N GLU A 325 -27.83 -1.60 -12.97
CA GLU A 325 -27.64 -0.62 -14.04
C GLU A 325 -28.61 -0.93 -15.17
N ALA A 326 -29.39 0.06 -15.57
CA ALA A 326 -30.32 0.02 -16.70
C ALA A 326 -30.26 1.33 -17.48
N GLU A 327 -30.22 1.26 -18.81
CA GLU A 327 -30.28 2.43 -19.70
C GLU A 327 -29.29 3.54 -19.34
N ASP A 328 -28.02 3.19 -19.04
CA ASP A 328 -26.99 4.13 -18.55
C ASP A 328 -27.38 4.86 -17.26
N ARG A 329 -28.11 4.18 -16.37
CA ARG A 329 -28.45 4.68 -15.03
C ARG A 329 -28.19 3.62 -13.98
N ILE A 330 -27.72 4.04 -12.80
CA ILE A 330 -27.65 3.17 -11.63
C ILE A 330 -28.98 3.30 -10.88
N THR A 331 -29.64 2.18 -10.62
CA THR A 331 -31.05 2.16 -10.23
C THR A 331 -31.27 2.10 -8.73
N GLU A 332 -30.25 1.67 -7.96
CA GLU A 332 -30.39 1.40 -6.54
C GLU A 332 -29.27 2.03 -5.70
N LEU A 333 -29.54 2.15 -4.41
CA LEU A 333 -28.55 2.46 -3.40
C LEU A 333 -27.60 1.27 -3.21
N ILE A 334 -26.31 1.54 -3.17
CA ILE A 334 -25.29 0.51 -2.93
C ILE A 334 -24.77 0.68 -1.52
N GLU A 335 -24.94 -0.35 -0.68
CA GLU A 335 -24.32 -0.39 0.64
C GLU A 335 -22.82 -0.31 0.49
N TRP A 336 -22.23 0.51 1.34
CA TRP A 336 -20.83 0.84 1.25
C TRP A 336 -20.19 0.84 2.64
N SER A 337 -19.32 -0.11 2.91
CA SER A 337 -18.67 -0.27 4.21
C SER A 337 -17.16 -0.36 4.10
N PRO A 338 -16.42 0.02 5.14
CA PRO A 338 -14.99 -0.22 5.20
C PRO A 338 -14.71 -1.73 5.08
N ALA A 339 -13.98 -2.13 4.07
CA ALA A 339 -13.76 -3.55 3.77
C ALA A 339 -12.35 -4.05 4.09
N ALA A 340 -11.40 -3.16 4.30
CA ALA A 340 -10.02 -3.55 4.58
C ALA A 340 -9.23 -2.45 5.30
N ALA A 341 -8.28 -2.86 6.10
CA ALA A 341 -7.27 -2.00 6.69
C ALA A 341 -5.94 -2.18 5.95
N THR A 342 -5.11 -1.14 5.95
CA THR A 342 -3.76 -1.21 5.39
C THR A 342 -2.70 -0.99 6.45
N ALA A 343 -1.51 -1.53 6.22
CA ALA A 343 -0.29 -1.05 6.84
C ALA A 343 0.75 -0.76 5.76
N ARG A 344 1.52 0.30 5.95
CA ARG A 344 2.53 0.78 5.01
C ARG A 344 3.88 0.97 5.70
N CYS A 345 4.27 -0.02 6.50
CA CYS A 345 5.50 -0.02 7.30
C CYS A 345 6.70 -0.53 6.49
N GLY A 346 7.07 0.16 5.44
CA GLY A 346 8.15 -0.27 4.54
C GLY A 346 9.54 0.19 4.96
N PRO A 347 10.59 -0.34 4.29
CA PRO A 347 11.95 0.17 4.43
C PRO A 347 12.03 1.68 4.25
N VAL A 348 12.77 2.34 5.14
CA VAL A 348 13.15 3.74 4.99
C VAL A 348 14.13 3.84 3.83
N VAL A 349 13.91 4.79 2.93
CA VAL A 349 14.73 4.97 1.74
C VAL A 349 15.26 6.40 1.62
N ASN A 350 16.41 6.54 0.96
CA ASN A 350 16.96 7.84 0.56
C ASN A 350 16.39 8.30 -0.80
N ARG A 351 16.85 9.44 -1.33
CA ARG A 351 16.40 9.97 -2.65
C ARG A 351 16.69 9.03 -3.83
N MET A 352 17.60 8.07 -3.68
CA MET A 352 17.92 7.05 -4.69
C MET A 352 17.13 5.75 -4.48
N PHE A 353 16.19 5.74 -3.54
CA PHE A 353 15.41 4.59 -3.11
C PHE A 353 16.24 3.43 -2.53
N GLU A 354 17.47 3.72 -2.08
CA GLU A 354 18.32 2.78 -1.35
C GLU A 354 17.90 2.74 0.12
N THR A 355 17.87 1.54 0.70
CA THR A 355 17.52 1.30 2.10
C THR A 355 18.74 1.46 3.02
N SER A 356 18.57 1.21 4.32
CA SER A 356 19.70 1.15 5.27
C SER A 356 20.66 -0.02 5.03
N MET A 357 20.32 -0.97 4.14
CA MET A 357 21.17 -2.09 3.74
C MET A 357 21.71 -1.83 2.33
N PRO A 358 23.04 -1.70 2.14
CA PRO A 358 23.61 -1.49 0.82
C PRO A 358 23.20 -2.56 -0.19
N GLY A 359 22.91 -2.15 -1.42
CA GLY A 359 22.44 -3.04 -2.48
C GLY A 359 20.98 -3.48 -2.37
N LEU A 360 20.27 -3.05 -1.32
CA LEU A 360 18.84 -3.25 -1.17
C LEU A 360 18.10 -1.94 -1.42
N TYR A 361 17.13 -1.97 -2.33
CA TYR A 361 16.25 -0.86 -2.70
C TYR A 361 14.80 -1.22 -2.38
N ALA A 362 13.94 -0.21 -2.18
CA ALA A 362 12.51 -0.44 -2.03
C ALA A 362 11.72 0.64 -2.78
N CYS A 363 10.63 0.28 -3.44
CA CYS A 363 9.81 1.20 -4.24
C CYS A 363 8.33 0.83 -4.23
N GLY A 364 7.50 1.73 -4.71
CA GLY A 364 6.06 1.60 -4.60
C GLY A 364 5.61 1.55 -3.15
N GLU A 365 4.50 0.92 -2.88
CA GLU A 365 3.98 0.77 -1.53
C GLU A 365 4.79 -0.20 -0.64
N ALA A 366 5.82 -0.84 -1.19
CA ALA A 366 6.79 -1.59 -0.40
C ALA A 366 7.79 -0.69 0.35
N ALA A 367 7.98 0.56 -0.07
CA ALA A 367 8.78 1.54 0.66
C ALA A 367 7.96 2.27 1.74
N CYS A 368 8.65 2.92 2.68
CA CYS A 368 8.01 3.69 3.74
C CYS A 368 7.10 4.81 3.19
N THR A 369 6.00 5.08 3.89
CA THR A 369 4.98 6.09 3.51
C THR A 369 5.49 7.51 3.47
N ASP A 370 6.50 7.85 4.24
CA ASP A 370 7.09 9.19 4.23
C ASP A 370 7.87 9.49 2.94
N ALA A 371 8.23 8.45 2.19
CA ALA A 371 8.97 8.53 0.93
C ALA A 371 8.09 8.38 -0.31
N VAL A 372 7.00 7.60 -0.22
CA VAL A 372 6.16 7.23 -1.36
C VAL A 372 4.70 7.59 -1.12
N VAL A 373 4.19 8.50 -1.92
CA VAL A 373 2.75 8.81 -1.95
C VAL A 373 1.99 7.64 -2.58
N THR A 374 0.78 7.36 -2.11
CA THR A 374 -0.04 6.27 -2.66
C THR A 374 -0.45 6.52 -4.10
N GLY A 375 -0.43 5.48 -4.93
CA GLY A 375 -1.02 5.48 -6.27
C GLY A 375 -0.07 5.08 -7.38
N LEU A 376 -0.62 4.94 -8.58
CA LEU A 376 0.09 4.39 -9.74
C LEU A 376 1.29 5.24 -10.17
N ALA A 377 1.15 6.57 -10.21
CA ALA A 377 2.25 7.45 -10.61
C ALA A 377 3.44 7.33 -9.65
N SER A 378 3.17 7.36 -8.34
CA SER A 378 4.21 7.22 -7.33
C SER A 378 4.87 5.85 -7.35
N ALA A 379 4.10 4.79 -7.59
CA ALA A 379 4.65 3.45 -7.80
C ALA A 379 5.61 3.40 -9.00
N ALA A 380 5.24 4.04 -10.11
CA ALA A 380 6.06 4.03 -11.32
C ALA A 380 7.30 4.92 -11.20
N THR A 381 7.19 6.15 -10.65
CA THR A 381 8.35 7.05 -10.45
C THR A 381 9.37 6.46 -9.50
N SER A 382 8.92 5.96 -8.34
CA SER A 382 9.80 5.30 -7.36
C SER A 382 10.45 4.04 -7.93
N GLY A 383 9.68 3.22 -8.67
CA GLY A 383 10.20 2.05 -9.37
C GLY A 383 11.27 2.40 -10.38
N ALA A 384 11.00 3.41 -11.22
CA ALA A 384 11.96 3.89 -12.23
C ALA A 384 13.28 4.35 -11.60
N LYS A 385 13.20 5.10 -10.49
CA LYS A 385 14.37 5.60 -9.78
C LYS A 385 15.14 4.49 -9.09
N ALA A 386 14.45 3.59 -8.37
CA ALA A 386 15.06 2.43 -7.73
C ALA A 386 15.76 1.52 -8.73
N GLY A 387 15.13 1.25 -9.89
CA GLY A 387 15.72 0.42 -10.94
C GLY A 387 16.99 1.00 -11.54
N LYS A 388 16.99 2.31 -11.86
CA LYS A 388 18.19 3.03 -12.34
C LYS A 388 19.31 2.98 -11.31
N SER A 389 18.99 3.23 -10.04
CA SER A 389 19.96 3.24 -8.93
C SER A 389 20.56 1.85 -8.69
N ALA A 390 19.71 0.81 -8.66
CA ALA A 390 20.14 -0.57 -8.51
C ALA A 390 21.05 -1.03 -9.65
N ALA A 391 20.74 -0.64 -10.90
CA ALA A 391 21.58 -0.96 -12.05
C ALA A 391 22.94 -0.26 -11.99
N LYS A 392 22.97 1.01 -11.54
CA LYS A 392 24.22 1.75 -11.33
C LYS A 392 25.08 1.05 -10.27
N PHE A 393 24.52 0.75 -9.12
CA PHE A 393 25.20 0.03 -8.04
C PHE A 393 25.74 -1.32 -8.51
N ALA A 394 24.95 -2.09 -9.26
CA ALA A 394 25.36 -3.40 -9.76
C ALA A 394 26.58 -3.36 -10.71
N LYS A 395 26.81 -2.22 -11.39
CA LYS A 395 28.00 -2.01 -12.24
C LYS A 395 29.26 -1.67 -11.45
N GLU A 396 29.09 -1.12 -10.25
CA GLU A 396 30.20 -0.61 -9.42
C GLU A 396 30.74 -1.68 -8.45
N ILE A 397 30.04 -2.82 -8.32
CA ILE A 397 30.43 -3.88 -7.36
C ILE A 397 30.74 -5.21 -8.04
N ASP A 398 31.62 -5.95 -7.40
CA ASP A 398 31.90 -7.33 -7.76
C ASP A 398 30.86 -8.30 -7.18
N TRP A 399 30.80 -9.49 -7.78
CA TRP A 399 29.95 -10.58 -7.32
C TRP A 399 30.30 -11.02 -5.90
N ARG A 400 29.28 -11.14 -5.06
CA ARG A 400 29.40 -11.70 -3.71
C ARG A 400 28.55 -12.96 -3.61
N LYS A 401 29.23 -14.09 -3.39
CA LYS A 401 28.52 -15.35 -3.20
C LYS A 401 27.79 -15.33 -1.85
N PRO A 402 26.50 -15.67 -1.80
CA PRO A 402 25.76 -15.82 -0.54
C PRO A 402 26.44 -16.83 0.39
N ASP A 403 26.25 -16.65 1.69
CA ASP A 403 26.70 -17.60 2.69
C ASP A 403 25.90 -18.91 2.62
N SER A 404 26.60 -20.05 2.48
CA SER A 404 25.91 -21.35 2.34
C SER A 404 25.20 -21.78 3.62
N GLY A 405 25.68 -21.38 4.78
CA GLY A 405 25.03 -21.65 6.07
C GLY A 405 23.74 -20.85 6.19
N GLN A 406 23.75 -19.57 5.75
CA GLN A 406 22.54 -18.77 5.69
C GLN A 406 21.49 -19.39 4.75
N VAL A 407 21.90 -19.82 3.55
CA VAL A 407 21.01 -20.45 2.58
C VAL A 407 20.33 -21.69 3.17
N GLU A 408 21.11 -22.57 3.83
CA GLU A 408 20.55 -23.79 4.42
C GLU A 408 19.60 -23.49 5.60
N ASN A 409 19.95 -22.55 6.47
CA ASN A 409 19.09 -22.12 7.57
C ASN A 409 17.75 -21.54 7.05
N LEU A 410 17.80 -20.73 5.99
CA LEU A 410 16.61 -20.15 5.38
C LEU A 410 15.77 -21.20 4.65
N ARG A 411 16.40 -22.22 4.05
CA ARG A 411 15.71 -23.37 3.47
C ARG A 411 14.94 -24.13 4.53
N GLN A 412 15.60 -24.48 5.65
CA GLN A 412 14.95 -25.19 6.76
C GLN A 412 13.77 -24.38 7.31
N ARG A 413 13.95 -23.07 7.49
CA ARG A 413 12.88 -22.17 7.90
C ARG A 413 11.71 -22.16 6.89
N ALA A 414 12.02 -22.01 5.60
CA ALA A 414 11.01 -21.91 4.56
C ALA A 414 10.11 -23.16 4.50
N PHE A 415 10.68 -24.33 4.68
CA PHE A 415 9.96 -25.60 4.59
C PHE A 415 9.49 -26.19 5.94
N ALA A 416 9.79 -25.53 7.06
CA ALA A 416 9.42 -26.02 8.39
C ALA A 416 7.93 -26.37 8.53
N PRO A 417 6.96 -25.60 7.98
CA PRO A 417 5.54 -25.95 8.03
C PRO A 417 5.18 -27.27 7.36
N LEU A 418 5.90 -27.68 6.29
CA LEU A 418 5.63 -28.95 5.58
C LEU A 418 6.13 -30.19 6.33
N HIS A 419 6.97 -30.02 7.35
CA HIS A 419 7.53 -31.13 8.10
C HIS A 419 6.72 -31.49 9.35
N ARG A 420 5.61 -30.77 9.60
CA ARG A 420 4.73 -31.04 10.74
C ARG A 420 3.56 -31.94 10.30
N SER A 421 3.20 -32.88 11.15
CA SER A 421 2.02 -33.73 11.00
C SER A 421 0.79 -33.15 11.69
N GLU A 422 1.02 -32.29 12.71
CA GLU A 422 -0.02 -31.64 13.49
C GLU A 422 0.39 -30.18 13.72
N GLY A 423 -0.59 -29.30 13.86
CA GLY A 423 -0.30 -27.88 14.07
C GLY A 423 -1.51 -26.97 13.85
N THR A 424 -1.24 -25.71 13.62
CA THR A 424 -2.24 -24.67 13.40
C THR A 424 -2.38 -24.38 11.89
N GLU A 425 -3.58 -24.43 11.40
CA GLU A 425 -3.89 -24.06 10.01
C GLU A 425 -3.58 -22.58 9.75
N PRO A 426 -2.98 -22.23 8.61
CA PRO A 426 -2.62 -20.85 8.31
C PRO A 426 -3.81 -19.89 8.24
N ASP A 427 -4.99 -20.34 7.85
CA ASP A 427 -6.21 -19.54 7.81
C ASP A 427 -6.71 -19.18 9.21
N GLN A 428 -6.55 -20.07 10.20
CA GLN A 428 -6.87 -19.77 11.59
C GLN A 428 -5.97 -18.65 12.13
N VAL A 429 -4.67 -18.71 11.85
CA VAL A 429 -3.74 -17.64 12.23
C VAL A 429 -4.11 -16.34 11.54
N LEU A 430 -4.41 -16.39 10.24
CA LEU A 430 -4.84 -15.23 9.46
C LEU A 430 -6.09 -14.57 10.07
N LEU A 431 -7.13 -15.36 10.34
CA LEU A 431 -8.37 -14.86 10.95
C LEU A 431 -8.11 -14.26 12.34
N SER A 432 -7.30 -14.92 13.16
CA SER A 432 -6.92 -14.40 14.48
C SER A 432 -6.20 -13.05 14.41
N VAL A 433 -5.30 -12.87 13.44
CA VAL A 433 -4.62 -11.58 13.19
C VAL A 433 -5.62 -10.53 12.71
N GLN A 434 -6.51 -10.87 11.77
CA GLN A 434 -7.54 -9.97 11.28
C GLN A 434 -8.48 -9.51 12.42
N ASP A 435 -8.95 -10.42 13.27
CA ASP A 435 -9.82 -10.12 14.41
C ASP A 435 -9.15 -9.20 15.43
N ALA A 436 -7.84 -9.32 15.59
CA ALA A 436 -7.09 -8.45 16.50
C ALA A 436 -6.90 -7.02 15.94
N ILE A 437 -6.65 -6.87 14.62
CA ILE A 437 -6.16 -5.60 14.07
C ILE A 437 -7.20 -4.81 13.26
N ILE A 438 -8.15 -5.48 12.58
CA ILE A 438 -9.10 -4.82 11.66
C ILE A 438 -10.18 -3.98 12.35
N PRO A 439 -10.63 -4.22 13.61
CA PRO A 439 -11.64 -3.37 14.21
C PRO A 439 -11.30 -1.90 14.09
N TYR A 440 -12.25 -1.09 13.59
CA TYR A 440 -12.02 0.33 13.27
C TYR A 440 -11.63 1.16 14.50
N ASP A 441 -12.02 0.74 15.68
CA ASP A 441 -11.67 1.38 16.95
C ASP A 441 -10.30 0.93 17.52
N VAL A 442 -9.63 0.00 16.85
CA VAL A 442 -8.21 -0.31 17.05
C VAL A 442 -7.33 0.49 16.09
N LEU A 443 -7.65 0.50 14.78
CA LEU A 443 -6.76 1.05 13.75
C LEU A 443 -7.06 2.50 13.36
N PHE A 444 -8.30 2.97 13.48
CA PHE A 444 -8.71 4.28 12.96
C PHE A 444 -9.07 5.26 14.07
N ILE A 445 -10.00 4.92 14.93
CA ILE A 445 -10.34 5.69 16.13
C ILE A 445 -9.62 5.03 17.31
N ARG A 446 -8.36 5.37 17.47
CA ARG A 446 -7.43 4.68 18.37
C ARG A 446 -7.59 5.10 19.82
N LYS A 447 -7.34 4.16 20.74
CA LYS A 447 -7.10 4.41 22.16
C LYS A 447 -6.02 3.44 22.64
N GLU A 448 -5.09 3.91 23.48
CA GLU A 448 -3.95 3.10 23.93
C GLU A 448 -4.36 1.76 24.51
N GLU A 449 -5.40 1.76 25.37
CA GLU A 449 -5.94 0.56 25.99
C GLU A 449 -6.31 -0.52 24.95
N ARG A 450 -7.14 -0.16 23.96
CA ARG A 450 -7.60 -1.10 22.91
C ARG A 450 -6.44 -1.60 22.03
N MET A 451 -5.50 -0.72 21.73
CA MET A 451 -4.31 -1.11 20.95
C MET A 451 -3.38 -2.05 21.72
N ARG A 452 -3.24 -1.86 23.06
CA ARG A 452 -2.47 -2.78 23.91
C ARG A 452 -3.13 -4.15 24.03
N GLU A 453 -4.45 -4.21 24.15
CA GLU A 453 -5.20 -5.47 24.12
C GLU A 453 -5.03 -6.20 22.78
N ALA A 454 -5.08 -5.46 21.67
CA ALA A 454 -4.82 -6.02 20.34
C ALA A 454 -3.37 -6.52 20.20
N LEU A 455 -2.39 -5.74 20.68
CA LEU A 455 -0.97 -6.15 20.67
C LEU A 455 -0.74 -7.43 21.48
N LYS A 456 -1.34 -7.53 22.66
CA LYS A 456 -1.27 -8.75 23.48
C LYS A 456 -1.80 -9.97 22.73
N LYS A 457 -2.93 -9.85 22.01
CA LYS A 457 -3.44 -10.94 21.15
C LYS A 457 -2.45 -11.32 20.06
N ILE A 458 -1.81 -10.33 19.41
CA ILE A 458 -0.78 -10.57 18.39
C ILE A 458 0.42 -11.30 18.99
N GLU A 459 0.86 -10.93 20.18
CA GLU A 459 1.94 -11.62 20.92
C GLU A 459 1.56 -13.07 21.27
N GLU A 460 0.35 -13.30 21.75
CA GLU A 460 -0.18 -14.64 22.03
C GLU A 460 -0.23 -15.53 20.77
N ILE A 461 -0.65 -14.97 19.61
CA ILE A 461 -0.64 -15.68 18.33
C ILE A 461 0.80 -16.00 17.92
N LYS A 462 1.72 -15.04 18.07
CA LYS A 462 3.15 -15.19 17.74
C LYS A 462 3.81 -16.31 18.54
N GLU A 463 3.50 -16.44 19.83
CA GLU A 463 4.10 -17.41 20.71
C GLU A 463 3.47 -18.80 20.59
N ASN A 464 2.15 -18.88 20.43
CA ASN A 464 1.41 -20.12 20.56
C ASN A 464 0.94 -20.73 19.23
N GLN A 465 0.79 -19.95 18.15
CA GLN A 465 0.24 -20.43 16.88
C GLN A 465 1.29 -20.45 15.76
N VAL A 466 2.07 -19.39 15.60
CA VAL A 466 3.06 -19.29 14.50
C VAL A 466 4.10 -20.42 14.54
N PRO A 467 4.67 -20.83 15.69
CA PRO A 467 5.60 -21.95 15.74
C PRO A 467 5.00 -23.28 15.30
N LEU A 468 3.67 -23.39 15.33
CA LEU A 468 2.91 -24.58 15.00
C LEU A 468 2.28 -24.51 13.60
N LEU A 469 2.57 -23.48 12.81
CA LEU A 469 2.03 -23.37 11.44
C LEU A 469 2.28 -24.63 10.63
N LEU A 470 1.23 -25.13 9.99
CA LEU A 470 1.18 -26.39 9.26
C LEU A 470 1.00 -26.11 7.76
N ALA A 471 1.58 -26.94 6.91
CA ALA A 471 1.34 -26.89 5.48
C ALA A 471 1.33 -28.29 4.87
N TYR A 472 0.48 -28.54 3.89
CA TYR A 472 0.34 -29.84 3.22
C TYR A 472 0.95 -29.84 1.83
N ASP A 473 1.03 -28.66 1.21
CA ASP A 473 1.49 -28.44 -0.13
C ASP A 473 2.05 -27.02 -0.31
N PRO A 474 2.57 -26.63 -1.48
CA PRO A 474 3.08 -25.28 -1.71
C PRO A 474 2.04 -24.15 -1.53
N HIS A 475 0.74 -24.44 -1.71
CA HIS A 475 -0.32 -23.47 -1.48
C HIS A 475 -0.47 -23.13 0.00
N TYR A 476 -0.58 -24.14 0.86
CA TYR A 476 -0.64 -23.96 2.32
C TYR A 476 0.68 -23.42 2.88
N LEU A 477 1.82 -23.80 2.28
CA LEU A 477 3.12 -23.22 2.63
C LEU A 477 3.16 -21.71 2.37
N ARG A 478 2.63 -21.25 1.23
CA ARG A 478 2.45 -19.84 0.96
C ARG A 478 1.59 -19.16 2.03
N MET A 479 0.44 -19.76 2.37
CA MET A 479 -0.47 -19.20 3.38
C MET A 479 0.21 -19.09 4.75
N ALA A 480 1.03 -20.07 5.14
CA ALA A 480 1.77 -20.04 6.39
C ALA A 480 2.77 -18.86 6.44
N HIS A 481 3.53 -18.62 5.36
CA HIS A 481 4.43 -17.47 5.27
C HIS A 481 3.68 -16.13 5.22
N GLU A 482 2.54 -16.06 4.53
CA GLU A 482 1.70 -14.86 4.51
C GLU A 482 1.13 -14.56 5.90
N ALA A 483 0.67 -15.56 6.64
CA ALA A 483 0.17 -15.39 8.00
C ALA A 483 1.25 -14.86 8.96
N GLU A 484 2.48 -15.38 8.87
CA GLU A 484 3.63 -14.88 9.62
C GLU A 484 3.98 -13.42 9.23
N SER A 485 3.96 -13.09 7.94
CA SER A 485 4.24 -11.75 7.45
C SER A 485 3.20 -10.73 7.95
N LEU A 486 1.93 -11.10 7.95
CA LEU A 486 0.84 -10.29 8.46
C LEU A 486 0.97 -10.04 9.96
N LEU A 487 1.34 -11.07 10.72
CA LEU A 487 1.56 -10.94 12.17
C LEU A 487 2.71 -9.99 12.49
N ILE A 488 3.86 -10.12 11.81
CA ILE A 488 5.01 -9.20 11.97
C ILE A 488 4.56 -7.76 11.64
N THR A 489 3.79 -7.57 10.59
CA THR A 489 3.29 -6.26 10.20
C THR A 489 2.34 -5.68 11.24
N ALA A 490 1.44 -6.50 11.81
CA ALA A 490 0.51 -6.10 12.86
C ALA A 490 1.23 -5.69 14.15
N GLU A 491 2.26 -6.44 14.55
CA GLU A 491 3.10 -6.11 15.70
C GLU A 491 3.79 -4.75 15.52
N ILE A 492 4.38 -4.51 14.34
CA ILE A 492 5.02 -3.22 14.00
C ILE A 492 3.99 -2.09 14.03
N GLN A 493 2.83 -2.30 13.40
CA GLN A 493 1.79 -1.28 13.29
C GLN A 493 1.22 -0.87 14.65
N LEU A 494 0.89 -1.84 15.50
CA LEU A 494 0.38 -1.57 16.85
C LEU A 494 1.45 -0.90 17.72
N SER A 495 2.68 -1.43 17.72
CA SER A 495 3.78 -0.89 18.52
C SER A 495 4.08 0.57 18.17
N ALA A 496 4.19 0.89 16.88
CA ALA A 496 4.41 2.26 16.41
C ALA A 496 3.21 3.18 16.73
N SER A 497 1.98 2.67 16.58
CA SER A 497 0.74 3.42 16.87
C SER A 497 0.57 3.72 18.37
N ILE A 498 0.93 2.78 19.24
CA ILE A 498 0.92 2.97 20.71
C ILE A 498 1.98 4.00 21.11
N PHE A 499 3.15 3.93 20.46
CA PHE A 499 4.27 4.83 20.75
C PHE A 499 3.94 6.29 20.41
N ARG A 500 3.23 6.56 19.28
CA ARG A 500 2.84 7.92 18.87
C ARG A 500 1.72 8.46 19.77
N LYS A 501 1.97 9.63 20.38
CA LYS A 501 1.03 10.27 21.31
C LYS A 501 0.46 11.59 20.77
N ASP A 502 0.02 11.56 19.51
CA ASP A 502 -0.74 12.63 18.89
C ASP A 502 -1.73 12.07 17.85
N SER A 503 -2.63 12.92 17.36
CA SER A 503 -3.65 12.59 16.36
C SER A 503 -3.28 13.03 14.94
N ARG A 504 -2.01 13.10 14.63
CA ARG A 504 -1.49 13.54 13.33
C ARG A 504 -1.69 12.46 12.25
N ILE A 505 -1.30 11.23 12.57
CA ILE A 505 -1.40 10.06 11.68
C ILE A 505 -2.34 9.05 12.31
N GLY A 506 -3.62 9.13 11.94
CA GLY A 506 -4.69 8.42 12.62
C GLY A 506 -5.11 9.14 13.90
N ILE A 507 -6.39 9.05 14.24
CA ILE A 507 -6.91 9.81 15.38
C ILE A 507 -6.86 9.01 16.68
N ARG A 508 -6.46 9.68 17.75
CA ARG A 508 -6.33 9.17 19.11
C ARG A 508 -7.37 9.82 20.03
N GLU A 509 -8.20 9.04 20.70
CA GLU A 509 -9.15 9.54 21.70
C GLU A 509 -8.44 10.13 22.93
N ASP A 510 -7.33 9.50 23.30
CA ASP A 510 -6.49 9.85 24.46
C ASP A 510 -5.43 10.93 24.18
N TYR A 511 -5.18 11.25 22.90
CA TYR A 511 -4.25 12.29 22.45
C TYR A 511 -4.85 13.06 21.26
N PRO A 512 -5.90 13.89 21.46
CA PRO A 512 -6.68 14.47 20.37
C PRO A 512 -6.03 15.64 19.61
N TYR A 513 -4.78 15.93 19.89
CA TYR A 513 -4.06 17.06 19.31
C TYR A 513 -3.10 16.64 18.20
N GLU A 514 -2.90 17.51 17.22
CA GLU A 514 -1.70 17.54 16.38
C GLU A 514 -0.64 18.34 17.13
N ASP A 515 0.46 17.69 17.48
CA ASP A 515 1.53 18.27 18.27
C ASP A 515 2.78 18.51 17.42
N ASN A 516 2.89 19.71 16.85
CA ASN A 516 4.05 20.08 16.04
C ASN A 516 5.31 20.39 16.86
N ILE A 517 5.22 20.41 18.18
CA ILE A 517 6.34 20.70 19.09
C ILE A 517 7.10 19.41 19.38
N GLU A 518 6.37 18.38 19.85
CA GLU A 518 6.97 17.12 20.31
C GLU A 518 6.88 15.99 19.28
N TRP A 519 5.81 15.95 18.45
CA TRP A 519 5.48 14.82 17.61
C TRP A 519 5.65 15.04 16.10
N LEU A 520 6.30 16.14 15.68
CA LEU A 520 6.73 16.30 14.29
C LEU A 520 7.97 15.42 14.03
N LYS A 521 7.78 14.10 14.11
CA LYS A 521 8.84 13.08 14.06
C LYS A 521 8.44 11.90 13.19
N PHE A 522 9.41 11.33 12.50
CA PHE A 522 9.30 10.00 11.93
C PHE A 522 9.46 8.95 13.03
N ILE A 523 8.62 7.92 13.00
CA ILE A 523 8.80 6.72 13.82
C ILE A 523 9.45 5.66 12.96
N ARG A 524 10.60 5.17 13.43
CA ARG A 524 11.39 4.13 12.79
C ARG A 524 11.37 2.87 13.64
N VAL A 525 11.40 1.73 12.97
CA VAL A 525 11.37 0.42 13.62
C VAL A 525 12.44 -0.47 13.02
N ARG A 526 13.16 -1.22 13.84
CA ARG A 526 14.04 -2.29 13.38
C ARG A 526 14.06 -3.45 14.36
N LYS A 527 14.47 -4.60 13.86
CA LYS A 527 14.75 -5.77 14.68
C LYS A 527 16.11 -5.58 15.37
N ASP A 528 16.16 -5.77 16.69
CA ASP A 528 17.37 -5.76 17.51
C ASP A 528 17.39 -7.06 18.34
N GLY A 529 18.16 -8.07 17.90
CA GLY A 529 18.01 -9.43 18.41
C GLY A 529 16.61 -9.99 18.13
N ASN A 530 15.88 -10.32 19.19
CA ASN A 530 14.49 -10.78 19.11
C ASN A 530 13.46 -9.69 19.48
N VAL A 531 13.92 -8.44 19.69
CA VAL A 531 13.08 -7.33 20.17
C VAL A 531 12.83 -6.35 19.04
N LEU A 532 11.60 -5.84 18.96
CA LEU A 532 11.24 -4.70 18.13
C LEU A 532 11.73 -3.42 18.82
N LYS A 533 12.63 -2.68 18.17
CA LYS A 533 13.16 -1.41 18.65
C LYS A 533 12.53 -0.25 17.90
N ILE A 534 11.98 0.72 18.64
CA ILE A 534 11.45 1.97 18.10
C ILE A 534 12.52 3.06 18.23
N ILE A 535 12.70 3.85 17.18
CA ILE A 535 13.61 4.98 17.08
C ILE A 535 12.81 6.17 16.55
N THR A 536 13.06 7.37 17.06
CA THR A 536 12.47 8.59 16.53
C THR A 536 13.52 9.43 15.80
N GLU A 537 13.07 10.09 14.74
CA GLU A 537 13.87 10.99 13.91
C GLU A 537 13.05 12.25 13.67
N ASP A 538 13.61 13.43 13.95
CA ASP A 538 12.89 14.68 13.73
C ASP A 538 12.68 14.94 12.23
N VAL A 539 11.48 15.38 11.86
CA VAL A 539 11.24 15.86 10.49
C VAL A 539 12.06 17.15 10.30
N PRO A 540 12.94 17.24 9.29
CA PRO A 540 13.80 18.41 9.09
C PRO A 540 12.99 19.59 8.48
N ILE A 541 11.90 19.97 9.15
CA ILE A 541 10.89 20.91 8.64
C ILE A 541 11.48 22.29 8.32
N ASP A 542 12.54 22.67 9.03
CA ASP A 542 13.20 23.98 8.84
C ASP A 542 14.01 24.04 7.53
N THR A 543 14.36 22.89 6.95
CA THR A 543 15.05 22.78 5.65
C THR A 543 14.09 22.63 4.48
N TYR A 544 12.85 22.19 4.73
CA TYR A 544 11.86 21.92 3.72
C TYR A 544 11.17 23.18 3.19
N PRO A 545 10.68 23.21 1.93
CA PRO A 545 9.96 24.35 1.38
C PRO A 545 8.63 24.59 2.08
N VAL A 546 7.92 23.54 2.45
CA VAL A 546 6.63 23.65 3.15
C VAL A 546 6.87 23.63 4.65
N LYS A 547 6.61 24.76 5.28
CA LYS A 547 6.77 24.95 6.72
C LYS A 547 5.47 24.65 7.47
N VAL A 548 5.60 24.37 8.75
CA VAL A 548 4.49 24.25 9.69
C VAL A 548 4.80 25.00 10.97
N GLU A 549 3.79 25.65 11.53
CA GLU A 549 3.94 26.32 12.81
C GLU A 549 4.15 25.31 13.95
N ARG A 550 5.03 25.63 14.89
CA ARG A 550 5.28 24.81 16.08
C ARG A 550 4.20 25.06 17.13
N THR A 551 3.02 24.51 16.86
CA THR A 551 1.82 24.63 17.69
C THR A 551 1.31 23.25 18.11
N LYS A 552 0.44 23.25 19.12
CA LYS A 552 -0.32 22.08 19.55
C LYS A 552 -1.79 22.44 19.46
N GLU A 553 -2.49 21.87 18.50
CA GLU A 553 -3.89 22.16 18.20
C GLU A 553 -4.73 20.90 18.16
N ILE A 554 -6.04 21.04 18.39
CA ILE A 554 -6.98 19.92 18.16
C ILE A 554 -6.84 19.46 16.71
N ALA A 555 -6.61 18.16 16.54
CA ALA A 555 -6.44 17.58 15.21
C ALA A 555 -7.64 17.86 14.29
N TYR A 556 -7.34 18.14 13.05
CA TYR A 556 -8.35 18.53 12.06
C TYR A 556 -9.55 17.55 11.99
N LEU A 557 -9.27 16.26 12.07
CA LEU A 557 -10.30 15.22 12.00
C LEU A 557 -11.21 15.23 13.24
N TRP A 558 -10.67 15.51 14.42
CA TRP A 558 -11.46 15.71 15.63
C TRP A 558 -12.27 17.01 15.58
N ARG A 559 -11.70 18.10 15.05
CA ARG A 559 -12.45 19.34 14.80
C ARG A 559 -13.67 19.10 13.90
N ALA A 560 -13.52 18.29 12.87
CA ALA A 560 -14.62 17.90 12.01
C ALA A 560 -15.73 17.15 12.78
N GLY A 561 -15.36 16.23 13.66
CA GLY A 561 -16.29 15.51 14.53
C GLY A 561 -17.00 16.42 15.55
N ILE A 562 -16.27 17.37 16.14
CA ILE A 562 -16.83 18.38 17.06
C ILE A 562 -17.86 19.26 16.32
N ASN A 563 -17.51 19.77 15.15
CA ASN A 563 -18.39 20.59 14.34
C ASN A 563 -19.65 19.82 13.87
N ALA A 564 -19.52 18.52 13.66
CA ALA A 564 -20.64 17.64 13.33
C ALA A 564 -21.49 17.23 14.55
N GLY A 565 -21.13 17.67 15.77
CA GLY A 565 -21.78 17.25 17.01
C GLY A 565 -21.65 15.77 17.32
N ALA A 566 -20.58 15.13 16.87
CA ALA A 566 -20.31 13.72 17.09
C ALA A 566 -19.48 13.47 18.34
N VAL A 567 -18.63 14.42 18.71
CA VAL A 567 -17.72 14.33 19.85
C VAL A 567 -17.53 15.68 20.54
N SER A 568 -17.13 15.67 21.81
CA SER A 568 -16.62 16.81 22.58
C SER A 568 -15.23 16.51 23.14
N ILE A 569 -14.56 17.49 23.73
CA ILE A 569 -13.31 17.31 24.48
C ILE A 569 -13.56 17.65 25.93
N GLU A 570 -13.29 16.71 26.84
CA GLU A 570 -13.39 16.87 28.28
C GLU A 570 -12.16 16.28 28.94
N GLY A 571 -11.54 17.02 29.87
CA GLY A 571 -10.33 16.57 30.55
C GLY A 571 -9.13 16.28 29.63
N GLY A 572 -9.13 16.82 28.40
CA GLY A 572 -8.07 16.59 27.40
C GLY A 572 -8.26 15.34 26.53
N GLU A 573 -9.36 14.61 26.69
CA GLU A 573 -9.72 13.43 25.93
C GLU A 573 -11.02 13.61 25.13
N ILE A 574 -11.20 12.80 24.11
CA ILE A 574 -12.44 12.76 23.32
C ILE A 574 -13.55 12.06 24.10
N LYS A 575 -14.72 12.69 24.12
CA LYS A 575 -15.98 12.12 24.58
C LYS A 575 -16.97 12.03 23.42
N TRP A 576 -17.62 10.90 23.30
CA TRP A 576 -18.66 10.65 22.28
C TRP A 576 -20.00 11.22 22.73
N VAL A 577 -20.71 11.89 21.81
CA VAL A 577 -22.03 12.53 22.03
C VAL A 577 -23.15 11.61 21.54
#